data_7e411d9d181c67ccd60e3a14e93661c3
#
_entry.id   7e411d9d181c67ccd60e3a14e93661c3
#
_cell.length_a   1.000
_cell.length_b   1.000
_cell.length_c   1.000
_cell.angle_alpha   90.00
_cell.angle_beta   90.00
_cell.angle_gamma   90.00
#
_symmetry.space_group_name_H-M   'P 1'
#
loop_
_entity.id
_entity.type
_entity.pdbx_description
1 polymer ?
#
loop_
_entity_poly.entity_id
_entity_poly.type
_entity_poly.pdbx_seq_one_letter_code
_entity_poly.pdbx_strand_id
1 'polypeptide(L)'
;PVRMKSQQETTKQVITYLQNHPCIQHVYHPLVASSSQRALAKTYLKGYSSLLGFELKDANPQIIKTFIDSLNHFTLAYSWGGFESLAMPVFKGNNEEELKQRGLNIGHIRMYLGLEEPELLVEDIKQALEKAYSNH
;
A
#
# COMPACT_ATOMS: atom_id res chain seq x y z
N PRO A 1 -20.10 7.82 -5.25
CA PRO A 1 -20.02 8.34 -6.59
C PRO A 1 -18.83 9.26 -6.82
N VAL A 2 -18.83 10.54 -6.41
CA VAL A 2 -17.71 11.46 -6.71
C VAL A 2 -16.40 11.03 -6.00
N ARG A 3 -16.47 10.72 -4.69
CA ARG A 3 -15.30 10.23 -3.93
C ARG A 3 -14.70 8.97 -4.53
N MET A 4 -15.53 7.99 -4.85
CA MET A 4 -15.07 6.71 -5.42
C MET A 4 -14.33 6.91 -6.74
N LYS A 5 -14.82 7.80 -7.60
CA LYS A 5 -14.18 8.09 -8.89
C LYS A 5 -12.80 8.73 -8.70
N SER A 6 -12.69 9.72 -7.82
CA SER A 6 -11.42 10.36 -7.47
C SER A 6 -10.45 9.36 -6.88
N GLN A 7 -10.89 8.54 -5.93
CA GLN A 7 -10.06 7.53 -5.28
C GLN A 7 -9.59 6.43 -6.25
N GLN A 8 -10.40 6.05 -7.23
CA GLN A 8 -10.00 5.09 -8.25
C GLN A 8 -8.84 5.62 -9.11
N GLU A 9 -8.90 6.87 -9.50
CA GLU A 9 -7.82 7.50 -10.26
C GLU A 9 -6.53 7.60 -9.44
N THR A 10 -6.63 8.05 -8.20
CA THR A 10 -5.49 8.09 -7.27
C THR A 10 -4.89 6.70 -7.07
N THR A 11 -5.73 5.70 -6.85
CA THR A 11 -5.29 4.30 -6.65
C THR A 11 -4.51 3.78 -7.85
N LYS A 12 -4.98 4.06 -9.05
CA LYS A 12 -4.30 3.66 -10.28
C LYS A 12 -2.90 4.27 -10.39
N GLN A 13 -2.76 5.54 -10.09
CA GLN A 13 -1.47 6.23 -10.13
C GLN A 13 -0.51 5.66 -9.07
N VAL A 14 -0.96 5.47 -7.84
CA VAL A 14 -0.15 4.91 -6.75
C VAL A 14 0.28 3.48 -7.06
N ILE A 15 -0.62 2.63 -7.54
CA ILE A 15 -0.31 1.25 -7.92
C ILE A 15 0.74 1.21 -9.04
N THR A 16 0.59 2.04 -10.06
CA THR A 16 1.54 2.12 -11.17
C THR A 16 2.94 2.50 -10.66
N TYR A 17 3.01 3.47 -9.76
CA TYR A 17 4.26 3.86 -9.13
C TYR A 17 4.89 2.71 -8.34
N LEU A 18 4.12 2.06 -7.46
CA LEU A 18 4.61 0.97 -6.62
C LEU A 18 5.09 -0.24 -7.44
N GLN A 19 4.35 -0.62 -8.49
CA GLN A 19 4.72 -1.75 -9.34
C GLN A 19 6.07 -1.56 -10.06
N ASN A 20 6.42 -0.33 -10.36
CA ASN A 20 7.66 0.02 -11.07
C ASN A 20 8.82 0.36 -10.13
N HIS A 21 8.61 0.32 -8.82
CA HIS A 21 9.63 0.69 -7.85
C HIS A 21 10.49 -0.51 -7.41
N PRO A 22 11.83 -0.41 -7.47
CA PRO A 22 12.73 -1.54 -7.16
C PRO A 22 12.68 -2.03 -5.72
N CYS A 23 12.25 -1.19 -4.78
CA CYS A 23 12.11 -1.55 -3.36
C CYS A 23 10.76 -2.19 -3.02
N ILE A 24 9.88 -2.38 -3.99
CA ILE A 24 8.58 -3.03 -3.81
C ILE A 24 8.62 -4.45 -4.35
N GLN A 25 8.36 -5.43 -3.48
CA GLN A 25 8.36 -6.84 -3.82
C GLN A 25 7.07 -7.26 -4.51
N HIS A 26 5.92 -6.80 -4.02
CA HIS A 26 4.59 -7.19 -4.49
C HIS A 26 3.55 -6.13 -4.17
N VAL A 27 2.52 -6.02 -5.03
CA VAL A 27 1.35 -5.15 -4.81
C VAL A 27 0.10 -6.01 -4.83
N TYR A 28 -0.75 -5.85 -3.82
CA TYR A 28 -2.03 -6.56 -3.64
C TYR A 28 -3.19 -5.62 -3.90
N HIS A 29 -3.84 -5.76 -5.02
CA HIS A 29 -5.04 -5.00 -5.38
C HIS A 29 -5.74 -5.68 -6.57
N PRO A 30 -7.08 -5.58 -6.70
CA PRO A 30 -7.81 -6.17 -7.84
C PRO A 30 -7.32 -5.76 -9.23
N LEU A 31 -6.78 -4.54 -9.38
CA LEU A 31 -6.22 -4.05 -10.65
C LEU A 31 -5.00 -4.84 -11.14
N VAL A 32 -4.23 -5.42 -10.22
CA VAL A 32 -2.98 -6.13 -10.50
C VAL A 32 -3.05 -7.60 -10.12
N ALA A 33 -4.25 -8.10 -9.87
CA ALA A 33 -4.50 -9.48 -9.53
C ALA A 33 -4.13 -10.42 -10.69
N SER A 34 -3.89 -11.71 -10.38
CA SER A 34 -3.70 -12.76 -11.37
C SER A 34 -4.89 -12.84 -12.34
N SER A 35 -4.71 -13.46 -13.49
CA SER A 35 -5.77 -13.56 -14.51
C SER A 35 -7.06 -14.20 -13.97
N SER A 36 -6.96 -15.24 -13.13
CA SER A 36 -8.11 -15.88 -12.49
C SER A 36 -8.82 -14.95 -11.49
N GLN A 37 -8.08 -14.28 -10.62
CA GLN A 37 -8.62 -13.30 -9.67
C GLN A 37 -9.22 -12.09 -10.39
N ARG A 38 -8.62 -11.66 -11.49
CA ARG A 38 -9.13 -10.56 -12.32
C ARG A 38 -10.46 -10.92 -12.97
N ALA A 39 -10.64 -12.16 -13.42
CA ALA A 39 -11.90 -12.64 -13.94
C ALA A 39 -13.00 -12.63 -12.87
N LEU A 40 -12.70 -13.08 -11.65
CA LEU A 40 -13.61 -13.00 -10.50
C LEU A 40 -13.95 -11.55 -10.17
N ALA A 41 -12.97 -10.67 -10.12
CA ALA A 41 -13.18 -9.24 -9.85
C ALA A 41 -14.13 -8.61 -10.89
N LYS A 42 -13.96 -8.91 -12.17
CA LYS A 42 -14.86 -8.41 -13.22
C LYS A 42 -16.30 -8.92 -13.06
N THR A 43 -16.47 -10.14 -12.55
CA THR A 43 -17.79 -10.75 -12.36
C THR A 43 -18.54 -10.13 -11.19
N TYR A 44 -17.84 -9.86 -10.09
CA TYR A 44 -18.47 -9.48 -8.83
C TYR A 44 -18.31 -8.00 -8.45
N LEU A 45 -17.32 -7.30 -9.00
CA LEU A 45 -17.03 -5.91 -8.65
C LEU A 45 -17.41 -4.96 -9.80
N LYS A 46 -18.15 -3.92 -9.46
CA LYS A 46 -18.47 -2.82 -10.38
C LYS A 46 -17.36 -1.75 -10.44
N GLY A 47 -16.28 -1.95 -9.73
CA GLY A 47 -15.16 -1.04 -9.60
C GLY A 47 -14.24 -1.51 -8.49
N TYR A 48 -13.33 -0.67 -8.03
CA TYR A 48 -12.38 -0.98 -6.96
C TYR A 48 -12.25 0.21 -6.00
N SER A 49 -11.84 -0.10 -4.77
CA SER A 49 -11.59 0.90 -3.75
C SER A 49 -10.12 1.32 -3.71
N SER A 50 -9.83 2.27 -2.84
CA SER A 50 -8.49 2.77 -2.58
C SER A 50 -7.74 2.03 -1.47
N LEU A 51 -8.25 0.88 -1.03
CA LEU A 51 -7.57 0.00 -0.10
C LEU A 51 -6.64 -0.94 -0.86
N LEU A 52 -5.36 -0.91 -0.52
CA LEU A 52 -4.35 -1.76 -1.13
C LEU A 52 -3.34 -2.26 -0.11
N GLY A 53 -2.59 -3.29 -0.48
CA GLY A 53 -1.44 -3.77 0.25
C GLY A 53 -0.23 -3.84 -0.67
N PHE A 54 0.95 -3.70 -0.10
CA PHE A 54 2.20 -3.97 -0.81
C PHE A 54 3.27 -4.47 0.16
N GLU A 55 4.30 -5.09 -0.39
CA GLU A 55 5.41 -5.62 0.39
C GLU A 55 6.69 -4.86 0.06
N LEU A 56 7.34 -4.36 1.11
CA LEU A 56 8.68 -3.80 1.05
C LEU A 56 9.68 -4.93 0.82
N LYS A 57 10.57 -4.77 -0.16
CA LYS A 57 11.58 -5.77 -0.51
C LYS A 57 12.68 -5.84 0.55
N ASP A 58 13.12 -7.05 0.88
CA ASP A 58 14.18 -7.31 1.86
C ASP A 58 13.97 -6.55 3.18
N ALA A 59 12.72 -6.45 3.61
CA ALA A 59 12.34 -5.66 4.76
C ALA A 59 12.87 -6.24 6.07
N ASN A 60 13.28 -5.36 6.93
CA ASN A 60 13.59 -5.63 8.34
C ASN A 60 12.84 -4.62 9.22
N PRO A 61 12.80 -4.80 10.55
CA PRO A 61 12.07 -3.87 11.43
C PRO A 61 12.48 -2.41 11.28
N GLN A 62 13.75 -2.13 11.01
CA GLN A 62 14.25 -0.76 10.85
C GLN A 62 13.74 -0.12 9.55
N ILE A 63 13.75 -0.85 8.43
CA ILE A 63 13.21 -0.38 7.15
C ILE A 63 11.72 -0.07 7.29
N ILE A 64 10.96 -0.99 7.89
CA ILE A 64 9.51 -0.82 8.13
C ILE A 64 9.25 0.44 8.96
N LYS A 65 9.95 0.57 10.09
CA LYS A 65 9.81 1.73 10.98
C LYS A 65 10.15 3.02 10.26
N THR A 66 11.28 3.08 9.57
CA THR A 66 11.72 4.30 8.87
C THR A 66 10.74 4.69 7.76
N PHE A 67 10.23 3.71 7.00
CA PHE A 67 9.21 3.97 5.98
C PHE A 67 7.96 4.61 6.60
N ILE A 68 7.38 3.98 7.61
CA ILE A 68 6.15 4.46 8.25
C ILE A 68 6.34 5.82 8.89
N ASP A 69 7.43 6.01 9.65
CA ASP A 69 7.71 7.26 10.36
C ASP A 69 8.01 8.43 9.41
N SER A 70 8.40 8.15 8.18
CA SER A 70 8.74 9.15 7.17
C SER A 70 7.54 9.64 6.36
N LEU A 71 6.39 8.97 6.45
CA LEU A 71 5.16 9.40 5.76
C LEU A 71 4.60 10.68 6.39
N ASN A 72 4.31 11.67 5.56
CA ASN A 72 3.81 12.97 5.99
C ASN A 72 2.30 13.15 5.78
N HIS A 73 1.74 12.47 4.76
CA HIS A 73 0.33 12.59 4.36
C HIS A 73 -0.51 11.37 4.75
N PHE A 74 0.08 10.38 5.40
CA PHE A 74 -0.62 9.18 5.87
C PHE A 74 -0.65 9.16 7.39
N THR A 75 -1.85 8.97 7.95
CA THR A 75 -2.03 8.74 9.38
C THR A 75 -1.89 7.25 9.68
N LEU A 76 -1.26 6.91 10.80
CA LEU A 76 -1.10 5.53 11.25
C LEU A 76 -2.41 5.02 11.85
N ALA A 77 -3.18 4.26 11.08
CA ALA A 77 -4.47 3.70 11.52
C ALA A 77 -4.94 2.53 10.65
N TYR A 78 -5.85 1.73 11.20
CA TYR A 78 -6.49 0.58 10.52
C TYR A 78 -7.86 0.90 9.91
N SER A 79 -8.29 2.13 9.87
CA SER A 79 -9.59 2.52 9.32
C SER A 79 -9.61 2.53 7.79
N TRP A 80 -10.75 2.84 7.21
CA TRP A 80 -10.96 3.08 5.77
C TRP A 80 -12.29 3.82 5.56
N GLY A 81 -12.49 4.34 4.36
CA GLY A 81 -13.76 4.99 3.97
C GLY A 81 -13.85 6.48 4.25
N GLY A 82 -12.84 7.08 4.89
CA GLY A 82 -12.76 8.51 5.15
C GLY A 82 -12.12 9.31 4.01
N PHE A 83 -11.83 10.56 4.31
CA PHE A 83 -11.12 11.47 3.39
C PHE A 83 -9.60 11.45 3.60
N GLU A 84 -9.14 10.91 4.71
CA GLU A 84 -7.73 10.84 5.09
C GLU A 84 -7.06 9.59 4.54
N SER A 85 -5.83 9.72 4.06
CA SER A 85 -4.97 8.59 3.73
C SER A 85 -4.39 7.95 4.98
N LEU A 86 -4.38 6.62 5.01
CA LEU A 86 -3.96 5.82 6.16
C LEU A 86 -2.94 4.77 5.72
N ALA A 87 -1.98 4.50 6.60
CA ALA A 87 -1.01 3.43 6.39
C ALA A 87 -0.77 2.66 7.69
N MET A 88 -0.55 1.34 7.59
CA MET A 88 -0.30 0.49 8.75
C MET A 88 0.57 -0.71 8.36
N PRO A 89 1.68 -0.96 9.06
CA PRO A 89 2.41 -2.20 8.89
C PRO A 89 1.62 -3.35 9.52
N VAL A 90 1.65 -4.53 8.90
CA VAL A 90 1.04 -5.72 9.50
C VAL A 90 1.98 -6.38 10.51
N PHE A 91 3.27 -6.10 10.45
CA PHE A 91 4.27 -6.57 11.41
C PHE A 91 4.14 -5.82 12.74
N LYS A 92 3.97 -6.58 13.83
CA LYS A 92 3.78 -6.06 15.19
C LYS A 92 5.03 -6.22 16.08
N GLY A 93 6.15 -6.66 15.51
CA GLY A 93 7.38 -6.90 16.24
C GLY A 93 7.56 -8.34 16.74
N ASN A 94 6.51 -9.15 16.78
CA ASN A 94 6.52 -10.52 17.33
C ASN A 94 5.63 -11.52 16.60
N ASN A 95 5.07 -11.16 15.44
CA ASN A 95 4.10 -11.99 14.72
C ASN A 95 4.62 -12.51 13.37
N GLU A 96 5.90 -12.63 13.19
CA GLU A 96 6.51 -13.06 11.92
C GLU A 96 6.01 -14.44 11.46
N GLU A 97 5.93 -15.41 12.38
CA GLU A 97 5.44 -16.75 12.06
C GLU A 97 3.96 -16.75 11.63
N GLU A 98 3.11 -15.96 12.31
CA GLU A 98 1.72 -15.78 11.92
C GLU A 98 1.61 -15.23 10.49
N LEU A 99 2.42 -14.24 10.15
CA LEU A 99 2.45 -13.64 8.81
C LEU A 99 2.89 -14.65 7.76
N LYS A 100 3.92 -15.44 8.02
CA LYS A 100 4.38 -16.52 7.13
C LYS A 100 3.28 -17.54 6.86
N GLN A 101 2.56 -17.97 7.89
CA GLN A 101 1.43 -18.91 7.76
C GLN A 101 0.31 -18.33 6.88
N ARG A 102 0.15 -17.02 6.85
CA ARG A 102 -0.82 -16.30 6.00
C ARG A 102 -0.28 -15.97 4.61
N GLY A 103 0.94 -16.39 4.27
CA GLY A 103 1.59 -16.07 3.00
C GLY A 103 2.05 -14.61 2.86
N LEU A 104 2.24 -13.92 3.99
CA LEU A 104 2.71 -12.54 4.04
C LEU A 104 4.13 -12.46 4.60
N ASN A 105 4.92 -11.51 4.16
CA ASN A 105 6.19 -11.19 4.81
C ASN A 105 6.06 -10.00 5.77
N ILE A 106 7.07 -9.75 6.59
CA ILE A 106 7.04 -8.66 7.56
C ILE A 106 6.97 -7.28 6.92
N GLY A 107 7.40 -7.13 5.66
CA GLY A 107 7.36 -5.89 4.91
C GLY A 107 6.00 -5.51 4.35
N HIS A 108 4.94 -6.27 4.64
CA HIS A 108 3.61 -5.97 4.16
C HIS A 108 3.04 -4.73 4.82
N ILE A 109 2.66 -3.75 4.00
CA ILE A 109 2.02 -2.50 4.42
C ILE A 109 0.60 -2.47 3.88
N ARG A 110 -0.36 -2.20 4.75
CA ARG A 110 -1.74 -1.91 4.36
C ARG A 110 -1.88 -0.40 4.20
N MET A 111 -2.47 0.02 3.08
CA MET A 111 -2.62 1.44 2.77
C MET A 111 -4.03 1.74 2.29
N TYR A 112 -4.60 2.84 2.74
CA TYR A 112 -5.85 3.40 2.27
C TYR A 112 -5.59 4.79 1.74
N LEU A 113 -6.00 5.07 0.49
CA LEU A 113 -5.82 6.37 -0.16
C LEU A 113 -7.08 7.21 0.00
N GLY A 114 -6.93 8.37 0.60
CA GLY A 114 -8.01 9.33 0.83
C GLY A 114 -8.27 10.22 -0.39
N LEU A 115 -8.59 11.47 -0.12
CA LEU A 115 -8.95 12.47 -1.15
C LEU A 115 -7.84 13.49 -1.44
N GLU A 116 -6.65 13.29 -0.88
CA GLU A 116 -5.49 14.14 -1.17
C GLU A 116 -5.09 14.01 -2.66
N GLU A 117 -4.44 15.02 -3.20
CA GLU A 117 -3.94 15.02 -4.57
C GLU A 117 -3.02 13.81 -4.81
N PRO A 118 -3.21 13.05 -5.91
CA PRO A 118 -2.44 11.84 -6.19
C PRO A 118 -0.92 12.07 -6.19
N GLU A 119 -0.48 13.20 -6.71
CA GLU A 119 0.93 13.56 -6.81
C GLU A 119 1.56 13.74 -5.43
N LEU A 120 0.81 14.29 -4.47
CA LEU A 120 1.28 14.44 -3.07
C LEU A 120 1.49 13.07 -2.43
N LEU A 121 0.56 12.13 -2.64
CA LEU A 121 0.65 10.79 -2.08
C LEU A 121 1.81 9.99 -2.71
N VAL A 122 1.98 10.07 -4.02
CA VAL A 122 3.10 9.41 -4.72
C VAL A 122 4.44 9.98 -4.24
N GLU A 123 4.58 11.29 -4.14
CA GLU A 123 5.81 11.94 -3.68
C GLU A 123 6.11 11.59 -2.21
N ASP A 124 5.07 11.50 -1.38
CA ASP A 124 5.22 11.11 0.02
C ASP A 124 5.73 9.67 0.16
N ILE A 125 5.16 8.74 -0.59
CA ILE A 125 5.63 7.35 -0.64
C ILE A 125 7.08 7.29 -1.15
N LYS A 126 7.41 8.03 -2.20
CA LYS A 126 8.74 8.09 -2.78
C LYS A 126 9.79 8.52 -1.75
N GLN A 127 9.59 9.66 -1.10
CA GLN A 127 10.54 10.17 -0.11
C GLN A 127 10.67 9.23 1.09
N ALA A 128 9.58 8.56 1.50
CA ALA A 128 9.63 7.57 2.58
C ALA A 128 10.43 6.32 2.19
N LEU A 129 10.29 5.83 0.96
CA LEU A 129 11.09 4.72 0.42
C LEU A 129 12.58 5.10 0.32
N GLU A 130 12.89 6.29 -0.18
CA GLU A 130 14.25 6.79 -0.25
C GLU A 130 14.92 6.82 1.13
N LYS A 131 14.23 7.32 2.14
CA LYS A 131 14.74 7.33 3.53
C LYS A 131 14.89 5.93 4.11
N ALA A 132 13.92 5.05 3.87
CA ALA A 132 13.94 3.69 4.41
C ALA A 132 15.11 2.86 3.87
N TYR A 133 15.50 3.07 2.61
CA TYR A 133 16.54 2.30 1.93
C TYR A 133 17.88 3.02 1.75
N SER A 134 18.00 4.27 2.21
CA SER A 134 19.22 5.08 2.01
C SER A 134 20.45 4.54 2.72
N ASN A 135 20.28 3.76 3.80
CA ASN A 135 21.36 3.21 4.63
C ASN A 135 21.51 1.68 4.49
N HIS A 136 20.95 1.11 3.42
CA HIS A 136 20.92 -0.36 3.23
C HIS A 136 21.37 -0.79 1.83
#